data_77676d4cbd12292b374318d5e9f924bf
#
_entry.id   77676d4cbd12292b374318d5e9f924bf
#
_cell.length_a   1.000
_cell.length_b   1.000
_cell.length_c   1.000
_cell.angle_alpha   90.00
_cell.angle_beta   90.00
_cell.angle_gamma   90.00
#
_symmetry.space_group_name_H-M   'P 1'
#
loop_
_entity.id
_entity.type
_entity.pdbx_description
1 polymer ?
#
loop_
_entity_poly.entity_id
_entity_poly.type
_entity_poly.pdbx_seq_one_letter_code
_entity_poly.pdbx_strand_id
1 'polypeptide(L)'
;MAASSLLEVSTLTPNALWLRNRSNPITSLKTTFNKIKSSCSLNVRRIERGITMDATFEQCVELYHKQEGKCAISGRVLVGNAGHVDKISIDRIDSNLPYSIDNIQLVTAQVNKGKMDYQNEDFINMCASVTKFQQKLKKNNG
;
A
#
# COMPACT_ATOMS: atom_id res chain seq x y z
N MET A 1 -22.60 -0.45 -12.92
CA MET A 1 -21.68 -1.02 -11.93
C MET A 1 -21.76 -0.35 -10.58
N ALA A 2 -21.76 0.98 -10.51
CA ALA A 2 -21.97 1.68 -9.24
C ALA A 2 -23.35 1.39 -8.62
N ALA A 3 -24.40 1.23 -9.42
CA ALA A 3 -25.76 0.95 -8.95
C ALA A 3 -25.87 -0.44 -8.29
N SER A 4 -25.22 -1.49 -8.84
CA SER A 4 -25.23 -2.82 -8.22
C SER A 4 -24.49 -2.85 -6.90
N SER A 5 -23.41 -2.08 -6.78
CA SER A 5 -22.66 -1.94 -5.53
C SER A 5 -23.50 -1.29 -4.41
N LEU A 6 -24.29 -0.27 -4.76
CA LEU A 6 -25.19 0.40 -3.81
C LEU A 6 -26.32 -0.52 -3.36
N LEU A 7 -26.90 -1.30 -4.28
CA LEU A 7 -27.94 -2.28 -3.95
C LEU A 7 -27.42 -3.37 -3.03
N GLU A 8 -26.21 -3.88 -3.27
CA GLU A 8 -25.58 -4.86 -2.40
C GLU A 8 -25.39 -4.34 -0.98
N VAL A 9 -24.93 -3.09 -0.83
CA VAL A 9 -24.75 -2.47 0.48
C VAL A 9 -26.09 -2.35 1.22
N SER A 10 -27.17 -1.96 0.54
CA SER A 10 -28.49 -1.79 1.16
C SER A 10 -29.13 -3.09 1.64
N THR A 11 -28.69 -4.24 1.11
CA THR A 11 -29.22 -5.57 1.50
C THR A 11 -28.40 -6.26 2.58
N LEU A 12 -27.23 -5.70 2.98
CA LEU A 12 -26.36 -6.30 3.97
C LEU A 12 -26.91 -6.11 5.39
N THR A 13 -26.68 -7.12 6.25
CA THR A 13 -26.95 -7.01 7.69
C THR A 13 -26.03 -5.98 8.33
N PRO A 14 -26.38 -5.41 9.51
CA PRO A 14 -25.49 -4.49 10.21
C PRO A 14 -24.09 -5.06 10.47
N ASN A 15 -23.98 -6.34 10.85
CA ASN A 15 -22.68 -6.99 11.06
C ASN A 15 -21.88 -7.11 9.75
N ALA A 16 -22.54 -7.46 8.66
CA ALA A 16 -21.89 -7.55 7.35
C ALA A 16 -21.40 -6.18 6.87
N LEU A 17 -22.19 -5.12 7.10
CA LEU A 17 -21.77 -3.75 6.80
C LEU A 17 -20.56 -3.34 7.62
N TRP A 18 -20.54 -3.69 8.92
CA TRP A 18 -19.41 -3.37 9.79
C TRP A 18 -18.14 -4.08 9.36
N LEU A 19 -18.21 -5.37 9.04
CA LEU A 19 -17.08 -6.15 8.55
C LEU A 19 -16.56 -5.60 7.20
N ARG A 20 -17.48 -5.22 6.31
CA ARG A 20 -17.13 -4.61 5.03
C ARG A 20 -16.41 -3.30 5.22
N ASN A 21 -16.87 -2.46 6.15
CA ASN A 21 -16.23 -1.18 6.48
C ASN A 21 -14.83 -1.38 7.06
N ARG A 22 -14.62 -2.41 7.89
CA ARG A 22 -13.29 -2.73 8.43
C ARG A 22 -12.31 -3.16 7.34
N SER A 23 -12.79 -3.85 6.31
CA SER A 23 -11.96 -4.31 5.19
C SER A 23 -11.84 -3.27 4.08
N ASN A 24 -12.49 -2.11 4.21
CA ASN A 24 -12.42 -1.03 3.23
C ASN A 24 -10.99 -0.48 3.16
N PRO A 25 -10.35 -0.46 1.97
CA PRO A 25 -8.98 0.05 1.83
C PRO A 25 -8.81 1.50 2.28
N ILE A 26 -9.81 2.36 2.05
CA ILE A 26 -9.74 3.79 2.45
C ILE A 26 -9.72 3.93 3.98
N THR A 27 -10.54 3.16 4.69
CA THR A 27 -10.54 3.15 6.15
C THR A 27 -9.19 2.70 6.70
N SER A 28 -8.63 1.65 6.11
CA SER A 28 -7.31 1.12 6.46
C SER A 28 -6.20 2.13 6.12
N LEU A 29 -6.32 2.81 4.99
CA LEU A 29 -5.39 3.87 4.57
C LEU A 29 -5.35 5.00 5.61
N LYS A 30 -6.50 5.40 6.14
CA LYS A 30 -6.56 6.43 7.19
C LYS A 30 -5.83 6.00 8.45
N THR A 31 -6.03 4.76 8.89
CA THR A 31 -5.34 4.21 10.05
C THR A 31 -3.82 4.18 9.82
N THR A 32 -3.40 3.74 8.66
CA THR A 32 -1.98 3.69 8.27
C THR A 32 -1.39 5.10 8.21
N PHE A 33 -2.08 6.05 7.60
CA PHE A 33 -1.69 7.45 7.53
C PHE A 33 -1.46 8.04 8.93
N ASN A 34 -2.41 7.82 9.84
CA ASN A 34 -2.33 8.34 11.20
C ASN A 34 -1.16 7.73 11.97
N LYS A 35 -0.90 6.43 11.81
CA LYS A 35 0.26 5.75 12.42
C LYS A 35 1.58 6.33 11.93
N ILE A 36 1.70 6.56 10.64
CA ILE A 36 2.92 7.15 10.05
C ILE A 36 3.12 8.57 10.55
N LYS A 37 2.06 9.37 10.56
CA LYS A 37 2.10 10.76 11.05
C LYS A 37 2.57 10.81 12.51
N SER A 38 2.03 9.95 13.37
CA SER A 38 2.44 9.83 14.76
C SER A 38 3.90 9.38 14.86
N SER A 39 4.31 8.39 14.08
CA SER A 39 5.69 7.90 14.05
C SER A 39 6.68 8.98 13.65
N CYS A 40 6.34 9.82 12.67
CA CYS A 40 7.20 10.94 12.26
C CYS A 40 7.39 11.96 13.39
N SER A 41 6.40 12.12 14.27
CA SER A 41 6.46 13.04 15.40
C SER A 41 7.18 12.46 16.63
N LEU A 42 7.19 11.14 16.79
CA LEU A 42 7.65 10.47 18.01
C LEU A 42 8.95 9.67 17.82
N ASN A 43 9.23 9.19 16.62
CA ASN A 43 10.41 8.36 16.36
C ASN A 43 11.65 9.23 16.20
N VAL A 44 12.61 9.07 17.13
CA VAL A 44 13.83 9.88 17.17
C VAL A 44 14.62 9.82 15.87
N ARG A 45 14.77 8.63 15.28
CA ARG A 45 15.52 8.47 14.03
C ARG A 45 14.88 9.24 12.87
N ARG A 46 13.54 9.24 12.80
CA ARG A 46 12.82 10.00 11.77
C ARG A 46 12.95 11.50 11.99
N ILE A 47 12.84 11.94 13.24
CA ILE A 47 12.99 13.35 13.61
C ILE A 47 14.40 13.83 13.22
N GLU A 48 15.44 13.08 13.60
CA GLU A 48 16.85 13.42 13.28
C GLU A 48 17.11 13.45 11.78
N ARG A 49 16.46 12.59 11.01
CA ARG A 49 16.60 12.54 9.55
C ARG A 49 15.70 13.53 8.83
N GLY A 50 14.86 14.27 9.53
CA GLY A 50 13.93 15.21 8.93
C GLY A 50 12.80 14.53 8.17
N ILE A 51 12.43 13.31 8.54
CA ILE A 51 11.35 12.56 7.89
C ILE A 51 10.01 12.99 8.50
N THR A 52 9.20 13.68 7.72
CA THR A 52 7.89 14.20 8.12
C THR A 52 6.80 13.65 7.20
N MET A 53 5.55 13.73 7.68
CA MET A 53 4.38 13.42 6.86
C MET A 53 3.83 14.73 6.29
N ASP A 54 4.29 15.09 5.10
CA ASP A 54 3.92 16.34 4.44
C ASP A 54 2.66 16.19 3.58
N ALA A 55 2.35 14.99 3.12
CA ALA A 55 1.11 14.71 2.39
C ALA A 55 -0.09 14.76 3.33
N THR A 56 -1.24 15.17 2.80
CA THR A 56 -2.52 15.12 3.51
C THR A 56 -3.19 13.78 3.27
N PHE A 57 -4.14 13.41 4.14
CA PHE A 57 -4.94 12.21 3.93
C PHE A 57 -5.74 12.30 2.61
N GLU A 58 -6.28 13.46 2.30
CA GLU A 58 -7.02 13.71 1.06
C GLU A 58 -6.15 13.44 -0.17
N GLN A 59 -4.89 13.85 -0.15
CA GLN A 59 -3.93 13.55 -1.20
C GLN A 59 -3.67 12.04 -1.34
N CYS A 60 -3.61 11.33 -0.22
CA CYS A 60 -3.48 9.87 -0.24
C CYS A 60 -4.70 9.19 -0.87
N VAL A 61 -5.90 9.70 -0.58
CA VAL A 61 -7.14 9.18 -1.19
C VAL A 61 -7.14 9.43 -2.70
N GLU A 62 -6.75 10.62 -3.14
CA GLU A 62 -6.61 10.95 -4.56
C GLU A 62 -5.62 10.01 -5.25
N LEU A 63 -4.49 9.73 -4.59
CA LEU A 63 -3.48 8.80 -5.09
C LEU A 63 -4.05 7.39 -5.23
N TYR A 64 -4.86 6.94 -4.26
CA TYR A 64 -5.54 5.65 -4.33
C TYR A 64 -6.41 5.55 -5.59
N HIS A 65 -7.19 6.59 -5.88
CA HIS A 65 -8.03 6.61 -7.08
C HIS A 65 -7.18 6.70 -8.35
N LYS A 66 -6.12 7.48 -8.34
CA LYS A 66 -5.20 7.59 -9.47
C LYS A 66 -4.54 6.24 -9.80
N GLN A 67 -4.23 5.44 -8.78
CA GLN A 67 -3.69 4.09 -8.95
C GLN A 67 -4.78 3.04 -9.22
N GLU A 68 -6.04 3.46 -9.34
CA GLU A 68 -7.18 2.56 -9.57
C GLU A 68 -7.32 1.48 -8.50
N GLY A 69 -6.97 1.80 -7.26
CA GLY A 69 -7.03 0.87 -6.13
C GLY A 69 -6.01 -0.27 -6.17
N LYS A 70 -4.96 -0.13 -6.98
CA LYS A 70 -3.95 -1.17 -7.19
C LYS A 70 -2.58 -0.72 -6.67
N CYS A 71 -1.79 -1.70 -6.26
CA CYS A 71 -0.40 -1.49 -5.86
C CYS A 71 0.41 -0.87 -6.99
N ALA A 72 1.14 0.20 -6.70
CA ALA A 72 1.94 0.91 -7.69
C ALA A 72 3.06 0.04 -8.33
N ILE A 73 3.49 -1.01 -7.64
CA ILE A 73 4.60 -1.86 -8.10
C ILE A 73 4.11 -3.20 -8.62
N SER A 74 3.25 -3.90 -7.88
CA SER A 74 2.82 -5.26 -8.26
C SER A 74 1.54 -5.29 -9.09
N GLY A 75 0.77 -4.20 -9.13
CA GLY A 75 -0.51 -4.15 -9.81
C GLY A 75 -1.63 -4.91 -9.11
N ARG A 76 -1.37 -5.52 -7.95
CA ARG A 76 -2.36 -6.26 -7.19
C ARG A 76 -3.36 -5.31 -6.56
N VAL A 77 -4.61 -5.76 -6.42
CA VAL A 77 -5.67 -4.97 -5.78
C VAL A 77 -5.34 -4.75 -4.31
N LEU A 78 -5.37 -3.49 -3.86
CA LEU A 78 -5.14 -3.12 -2.47
C LEU A 78 -6.40 -3.43 -1.64
N VAL A 79 -6.21 -4.10 -0.52
CA VAL A 79 -7.31 -4.45 0.40
C VAL A 79 -7.11 -3.77 1.76
N GLY A 80 -8.18 -3.74 2.57
CA GLY A 80 -8.13 -3.12 3.88
C GLY A 80 -7.92 -4.10 5.04
N ASN A 81 -7.92 -5.39 4.78
CA ASN A 81 -7.89 -6.43 5.81
C ASN A 81 -6.55 -6.47 6.55
N ALA A 82 -6.58 -6.31 7.87
CA ALA A 82 -5.40 -6.43 8.71
C ALA A 82 -4.77 -7.82 8.57
N GLY A 83 -3.45 -7.88 8.46
CA GLY A 83 -2.72 -9.14 8.30
C GLY A 83 -2.73 -9.73 6.90
N HIS A 84 -3.51 -9.18 5.97
CA HIS A 84 -3.53 -9.66 4.59
C HIS A 84 -2.28 -9.20 3.84
N VAL A 85 -1.72 -10.06 2.97
CA VAL A 85 -0.51 -9.74 2.19
C VAL A 85 -0.71 -8.54 1.27
N ASP A 86 -1.93 -8.31 0.80
CA ASP A 86 -2.30 -7.21 -0.09
C ASP A 86 -2.88 -5.99 0.64
N LYS A 87 -2.77 -5.94 1.98
CA LYS A 87 -3.22 -4.78 2.75
C LYS A 87 -2.53 -3.52 2.26
N ILE A 88 -3.32 -2.44 2.10
CA ILE A 88 -2.81 -1.15 1.66
C ILE A 88 -1.75 -0.61 2.62
N SER A 89 -0.66 -0.11 2.08
CA SER A 89 0.44 0.50 2.81
C SER A 89 0.95 1.73 2.07
N ILE A 90 1.56 2.67 2.78
CA ILE A 90 2.16 3.86 2.20
C ILE A 90 3.68 3.68 2.23
N ASP A 91 4.30 3.74 1.07
CA ASP A 91 5.74 3.60 0.90
C ASP A 91 6.34 4.90 0.39
N ARG A 92 7.55 5.22 0.85
CA ARG A 92 8.34 6.31 0.27
C ARG A 92 9.10 5.78 -0.94
N ILE A 93 8.98 6.46 -2.07
CA ILE A 93 9.72 6.09 -3.29
C ILE A 93 11.21 6.20 -3.02
N ASP A 94 11.65 7.31 -2.44
CA ASP A 94 13.00 7.50 -1.90
C ASP A 94 12.93 7.54 -0.37
N SER A 95 13.50 6.54 0.28
CA SER A 95 13.45 6.40 1.75
C SER A 95 14.25 7.47 2.50
N ASN A 96 15.06 8.24 1.80
CA ASN A 96 15.84 9.35 2.40
C ASN A 96 15.04 10.66 2.47
N LEU A 97 13.89 10.72 1.80
CA LEU A 97 13.05 11.92 1.71
C LEU A 97 11.76 11.74 2.51
N PRO A 98 11.10 12.85 2.91
CA PRO A 98 9.85 12.80 3.65
C PRO A 98 8.69 12.15 2.87
N TYR A 99 7.58 11.92 3.57
CA TYR A 99 6.30 11.47 3.00
C TYR A 99 5.58 12.64 2.33
N SER A 100 6.10 13.14 1.22
CA SER A 100 5.42 14.14 0.41
C SER A 100 4.64 13.46 -0.72
N ILE A 101 3.63 14.14 -1.26
CA ILE A 101 2.81 13.56 -2.33
C ILE A 101 3.65 13.11 -3.53
N ASP A 102 4.75 13.78 -3.81
CA ASP A 102 5.64 13.42 -4.91
C ASP A 102 6.57 12.25 -4.57
N ASN A 103 6.66 11.87 -3.31
CA ASN A 103 7.57 10.83 -2.83
C ASN A 103 6.86 9.63 -2.21
N ILE A 104 5.54 9.56 -2.28
CA ILE A 104 4.79 8.41 -1.77
C ILE A 104 4.14 7.63 -2.89
N GLN A 105 3.95 6.36 -2.63
CA GLN A 105 3.16 5.46 -3.47
C GLN A 105 2.41 4.49 -2.57
N LEU A 106 1.25 4.03 -3.02
CA LEU A 106 0.47 3.04 -2.30
C LEU A 106 0.84 1.66 -2.83
N VAL A 107 1.21 0.79 -1.91
CA VAL A 107 1.67 -0.57 -2.23
C VAL A 107 1.02 -1.55 -1.28
N THR A 108 1.14 -2.85 -1.59
CA THR A 108 0.72 -3.89 -0.65
C THR A 108 1.70 -4.00 0.52
N ALA A 109 1.24 -4.52 1.64
CA ALA A 109 2.10 -4.78 2.80
C ALA A 109 3.26 -5.71 2.43
N GLN A 110 3.02 -6.69 1.56
CA GLN A 110 4.05 -7.61 1.10
C GLN A 110 5.15 -6.89 0.30
N VAL A 111 4.76 -6.02 -0.63
CA VAL A 111 5.73 -5.21 -1.39
C VAL A 111 6.51 -4.29 -0.47
N ASN A 112 5.82 -3.63 0.46
CA ASN A 112 6.46 -2.70 1.40
C ASN A 112 7.54 -3.41 2.24
N LYS A 113 7.24 -4.58 2.76
CA LYS A 113 8.21 -5.39 3.51
C LYS A 113 9.38 -5.85 2.65
N GLY A 114 9.10 -6.33 1.44
CA GLY A 114 10.13 -6.85 0.54
C GLY A 114 11.03 -5.75 -0.01
N LYS A 115 10.46 -4.60 -0.30
CA LYS A 115 11.21 -3.47 -0.87
C LYS A 115 12.16 -2.83 0.15
N MET A 116 11.79 -2.77 1.42
CA MET A 116 12.62 -2.12 2.44
C MET A 116 13.06 -0.71 1.99
N ASP A 117 14.35 -0.41 2.00
CA ASP A 117 14.93 0.88 1.61
C ASP A 117 15.40 0.91 0.16
N TYR A 118 15.17 -0.14 -0.60
CA TYR A 118 15.58 -0.18 -2.01
C TYR A 118 14.81 0.82 -2.85
N GLN A 119 15.48 1.34 -3.88
CA GLN A 119 14.80 2.11 -4.91
C GLN A 119 13.87 1.20 -5.71
N ASN A 120 12.80 1.77 -6.28
CA ASN A 120 11.83 1.00 -7.05
C ASN A 120 12.48 0.12 -8.12
N GLU A 121 13.38 0.72 -8.90
CA GLU A 121 14.07 0.00 -10.00
C GLU A 121 14.89 -1.18 -9.49
N ASP A 122 15.64 -1.00 -8.41
CA ASP A 122 16.48 -2.06 -7.84
C ASP A 122 15.61 -3.22 -7.34
N PHE A 123 14.50 -2.91 -6.67
CA PHE A 123 13.56 -3.92 -6.21
C PHE A 123 12.90 -4.66 -7.38
N ILE A 124 12.45 -3.93 -8.39
CA ILE A 124 11.81 -4.51 -9.58
C ILE A 124 12.79 -5.41 -10.33
N ASN A 125 14.04 -4.97 -10.50
CA ASN A 125 15.09 -5.75 -11.16
C ASN A 125 15.41 -7.02 -10.38
N MET A 126 15.45 -6.95 -9.05
CA MET A 126 15.64 -8.13 -8.21
C MET A 126 14.49 -9.14 -8.40
N CYS A 127 13.26 -8.65 -8.35
CA CYS A 127 12.07 -9.50 -8.56
C CYS A 127 12.10 -10.17 -9.94
N ALA A 128 12.48 -9.43 -10.97
CA ALA A 128 12.61 -9.95 -12.33
C ALA A 128 13.68 -11.05 -12.42
N SER A 129 14.82 -10.85 -11.76
CA SER A 129 15.91 -11.83 -11.72
C SER A 129 15.46 -13.12 -11.03
N VAL A 130 14.77 -13.01 -9.90
CA VAL A 130 14.24 -14.17 -9.17
C VAL A 130 13.25 -14.94 -10.05
N THR A 131 12.29 -14.25 -10.63
CA THR A 131 11.27 -14.87 -11.47
C THR A 131 11.88 -15.58 -12.68
N LYS A 132 12.80 -14.91 -13.37
CA LYS A 132 13.48 -15.45 -14.55
C LYS A 132 14.24 -16.73 -14.22
N PHE A 133 15.00 -16.72 -13.13
CA PHE A 133 15.77 -17.89 -12.70
C PHE A 133 14.86 -19.06 -12.31
N GLN A 134 13.82 -18.80 -11.54
CA GLN A 134 12.87 -19.84 -11.11
C GLN A 134 12.12 -20.44 -12.29
N GLN A 135 11.73 -19.64 -13.28
CA GLN A 135 11.10 -20.13 -14.51
C GLN A 135 12.05 -21.03 -15.31
N LYS A 136 13.32 -20.65 -15.38
CA LYS A 136 14.36 -21.46 -16.05
C LYS A 136 14.52 -22.81 -15.37
N LEU A 137 14.55 -22.85 -14.03
CA LEU A 137 14.63 -24.10 -13.27
C LEU A 137 13.42 -25.00 -13.54
N LYS A 138 12.22 -24.45 -13.58
CA LYS A 138 10.99 -25.21 -13.89
C LYS A 138 11.03 -25.81 -15.28
N LYS A 139 11.52 -25.08 -16.29
CA LYS A 139 11.68 -25.60 -17.65
C LYS A 139 12.67 -26.78 -17.72
N ASN A 140 13.79 -26.68 -16.98
CA ASN A 140 14.82 -27.71 -16.98
C ASN A 140 14.36 -28.99 -16.24
N ASN A 141 13.44 -28.86 -15.29
CA ASN A 141 12.90 -29.96 -14.48
C ASN A 141 11.58 -30.54 -15.04
N GLY A 142 11.04 -29.88 -16.03
CA GLY A 142 9.80 -30.31 -16.69
C GLY A 142 10.09 -30.95 -18.00
#